data_f9b3ded402e03d48de47c5be57d447f1
#
_entry.id   f9b3ded402e03d48de47c5be57d447f1
#
_cell.length_a   1.000
_cell.length_b   1.000
_cell.length_c   1.000
_cell.angle_alpha   90.00
_cell.angle_beta   90.00
_cell.angle_gamma   90.00
#
_symmetry.space_group_name_H-M   'P 1'
#
loop_
_entity.id
_entity.type
_entity.pdbx_description
1 polymer ?
#
loop_
_entity_poly.entity_id
_entity_poly.type
_entity_poly.pdbx_seq_one_letter_code
_entity_poly.pdbx_strand_id
1 'polypeptide(L)'
;QTIDWDVADVPEEDDPPVNDIPPDVIQQMVRRLPTGYRTVFNLYVFEHKSHQEIAQLLGIKKDSSASQLSRAKNLLAQMIRQYTNTQQ
;
A
#
# COMPACT_ATOMS: atom_id res chain seq x y z
N GLN A 1 0.60 -6.79 -18.89
CA GLN A 1 0.73 -6.46 -18.46
C GLN A 1 1.41 -5.86 -17.72
N THR A 2 1.85 -5.69 -17.75
CA THR A 2 2.29 -5.02 -17.16
C THR A 2 2.47 -5.05 -15.86
N ILE A 3 2.30 -5.73 -15.34
CA ILE A 3 2.35 -5.92 -14.19
C ILE A 3 3.51 -6.03 -13.45
N ASP A 4 4.55 -6.44 -13.98
CA ASP A 4 5.78 -6.65 -13.34
C ASP A 4 6.34 -5.41 -12.73
N TRP A 5 5.97 -4.27 -13.25
CA TRP A 5 6.55 -3.06 -12.74
C TRP A 5 6.11 -2.79 -11.31
N ASP A 6 5.02 -3.36 -10.88
CA ASP A 6 4.61 -3.17 -9.51
C ASP A 6 5.59 -3.73 -8.53
N VAL A 7 6.15 -4.86 -8.85
CA VAL A 7 7.04 -5.52 -7.93
C VAL A 7 8.42 -4.94 -7.98
N ALA A 8 8.86 -4.61 -9.15
CA ALA A 8 10.22 -4.14 -9.34
C ALA A 8 10.43 -2.75 -8.80
N ASP A 9 9.36 -1.98 -8.66
CA ASP A 9 9.52 -0.59 -8.35
C ASP A 9 9.63 -0.26 -6.88
N VAL A 10 9.59 -1.25 -6.00
CA VAL A 10 9.63 -0.98 -4.58
C VAL A 10 10.73 -1.77 -3.92
N PRO A 11 11.95 -1.26 -3.97
CA PRO A 11 13.07 -1.92 -3.29
C PRO A 11 12.86 -1.88 -1.78
N GLU A 12 13.07 -2.98 -1.14
CA GLU A 12 12.80 -3.07 0.28
C GLU A 12 13.70 -2.18 1.11
N GLU A 13 14.90 -2.00 0.66
CA GLU A 13 15.83 -1.17 1.42
C GLU A 13 15.42 0.30 1.42
N ASP A 14 14.47 0.67 0.56
CA ASP A 14 14.00 2.04 0.53
C ASP A 14 12.77 2.28 1.36
N ASP A 15 12.36 1.30 2.14
CA ASP A 15 11.18 1.47 2.98
C ASP A 15 11.38 2.63 3.94
N PRO A 16 10.43 3.56 3.99
CA PRO A 16 10.58 4.71 4.88
C PRO A 16 10.39 4.32 6.34
N PRO A 17 10.91 5.14 7.25
CA PRO A 17 10.81 4.83 8.68
C PRO A 17 9.40 5.09 9.19
N VAL A 18 8.58 4.08 9.14
CA VAL A 18 7.18 4.19 9.53
C VAL A 18 7.01 4.44 11.02
N ASN A 19 7.96 3.94 11.82
CA ASN A 19 7.83 4.03 13.26
C ASN A 19 7.87 5.46 13.80
N ASP A 20 8.42 6.38 13.02
CA ASP A 20 8.53 7.76 13.46
C ASP A 20 7.31 8.59 13.11
N ILE A 21 6.29 7.99 12.52
CA ILE A 21 5.13 8.72 12.05
C ILE A 21 3.94 8.36 12.93
N PRO A 22 3.21 9.38 13.44
CA PRO A 22 2.04 9.10 14.28
C PRO A 22 1.01 8.24 13.55
N PRO A 23 0.36 7.32 14.24
CA PRO A 23 -0.62 6.44 13.59
C PRO A 23 -1.76 7.19 12.90
N ASP A 24 -2.18 8.32 13.45
CA ASP A 24 -3.26 9.09 12.82
C ASP A 24 -2.82 9.69 11.50
N VAL A 25 -1.54 10.04 11.38
CA VAL A 25 -1.02 10.54 10.11
C VAL A 25 -1.00 9.43 9.08
N ILE A 26 -0.59 8.22 9.49
CA ILE A 26 -0.61 7.07 8.60
C ILE A 26 -2.04 6.82 8.11
N GLN A 27 -3.02 6.89 9.00
CA GLN A 27 -4.41 6.69 8.62
C GLN A 27 -4.87 7.72 7.59
N GLN A 28 -4.46 8.96 7.74
CA GLN A 28 -4.80 9.99 6.77
C GLN A 28 -4.18 9.70 5.42
N MET A 29 -2.95 9.22 5.41
CA MET A 29 -2.29 8.85 4.16
C MET A 29 -3.03 7.72 3.46
N VAL A 30 -3.46 6.71 4.23
CA VAL A 30 -4.21 5.59 3.66
C VAL A 30 -5.50 6.09 3.03
N ARG A 31 -6.16 7.05 3.66
CA ARG A 31 -7.40 7.60 3.12
C ARG A 31 -7.18 8.33 1.80
N ARG A 32 -5.98 8.78 1.52
CA ARG A 32 -5.68 9.49 0.29
C ARG A 32 -5.35 8.54 -0.86
N LEU A 33 -5.26 7.26 -0.60
CA LEU A 33 -5.03 6.29 -1.67
C LEU A 33 -6.27 6.17 -2.55
N PRO A 34 -6.10 5.85 -3.84
CA PRO A 34 -7.24 5.50 -4.68
C PRO A 34 -8.04 4.37 -4.05
N THR A 35 -9.34 4.37 -4.29
CA THR A 35 -10.26 3.48 -3.59
C THR A 35 -9.85 2.01 -3.67
N GLY A 36 -9.49 1.54 -4.86
CA GLY A 36 -9.11 0.14 -5.01
C GLY A 36 -7.87 -0.21 -4.22
N TYR A 37 -6.87 0.64 -4.27
CA TYR A 37 -5.62 0.40 -3.55
C TYR A 37 -5.86 0.46 -2.05
N ARG A 38 -6.67 1.41 -1.62
CA ARG A 38 -6.98 1.57 -0.20
C ARG A 38 -7.71 0.35 0.33
N THR A 39 -8.67 -0.15 -0.42
CA THR A 39 -9.45 -1.31 -0.01
C THR A 39 -8.56 -2.53 0.16
N VAL A 40 -7.71 -2.81 -0.83
CA VAL A 40 -6.81 -3.96 -0.73
C VAL A 40 -5.83 -3.77 0.42
N PHE A 41 -5.30 -2.58 0.57
CA PHE A 41 -4.35 -2.31 1.63
C PHE A 41 -4.98 -2.55 3.00
N ASN A 42 -6.19 -2.05 3.22
CA ASN A 42 -6.86 -2.23 4.51
C ASN A 42 -7.16 -3.69 4.79
N LEU A 43 -7.63 -4.42 3.78
CA LEU A 43 -7.95 -5.82 3.96
C LEU A 43 -6.71 -6.64 4.28
N TYR A 44 -5.62 -6.36 3.62
CA TYR A 44 -4.41 -7.13 3.80
C TYR A 44 -3.69 -6.77 5.10
N VAL A 45 -3.51 -5.49 5.35
CA VAL A 45 -2.67 -5.03 6.46
C VAL A 45 -3.43 -5.00 7.78
N PHE A 46 -4.63 -4.46 7.77
CA PHE A 46 -5.37 -4.29 9.03
C PHE A 46 -6.26 -5.46 9.36
N GLU A 47 -6.83 -6.12 8.35
CA GLU A 47 -7.72 -7.25 8.60
C GLU A 47 -7.04 -8.60 8.38
N HIS A 48 -5.79 -8.58 7.95
CA HIS A 48 -4.98 -9.79 7.82
C HIS A 48 -5.56 -10.81 6.84
N LYS A 49 -6.22 -10.33 5.79
CA LYS A 49 -6.74 -11.21 4.75
C LYS A 49 -5.63 -11.59 3.79
N SER A 50 -5.69 -12.81 3.28
CA SER A 50 -4.76 -13.24 2.24
C SER A 50 -5.19 -12.65 0.90
N HIS A 51 -4.29 -12.68 -0.08
CA HIS A 51 -4.65 -12.22 -1.42
C HIS A 51 -5.77 -13.07 -2.00
N GLN A 52 -5.80 -14.35 -1.69
CA GLN A 52 -6.87 -15.21 -2.16
C GLN A 52 -8.20 -14.79 -1.58
N GLU A 53 -8.24 -14.48 -0.29
CA GLU A 53 -9.45 -14.00 0.35
C GLU A 53 -9.90 -12.65 -0.20
N ILE A 54 -8.95 -11.76 -0.42
CA ILE A 54 -9.25 -10.44 -0.97
C ILE A 54 -9.81 -10.59 -2.38
N ALA A 55 -9.21 -11.48 -3.17
CA ALA A 55 -9.69 -11.72 -4.52
C ALA A 55 -11.13 -12.17 -4.52
N GLN A 56 -11.48 -13.07 -3.61
CA GLN A 56 -12.85 -13.55 -3.52
C GLN A 56 -13.81 -12.46 -3.07
N LEU A 57 -13.39 -11.67 -2.09
CA LEU A 57 -14.24 -10.60 -1.58
C LEU A 57 -14.52 -9.53 -2.61
N LEU A 58 -13.51 -9.19 -3.40
CA LEU A 58 -13.64 -8.09 -4.34
C LEU A 58 -13.95 -8.54 -5.76
N GLY A 59 -13.99 -9.84 -6.01
CA GLY A 59 -14.26 -10.33 -7.35
C GLY A 59 -13.14 -10.06 -8.33
N ILE A 60 -11.90 -10.09 -7.88
CA ILE A 60 -10.74 -9.85 -8.72
C ILE A 60 -9.83 -11.07 -8.65
N LYS A 61 -8.80 -11.07 -9.49
CA LYS A 61 -7.83 -12.14 -9.49
C LYS A 61 -6.86 -11.97 -8.34
N LYS A 62 -6.31 -13.09 -7.87
CA LYS A 62 -5.33 -13.06 -6.81
C LYS A 62 -4.13 -12.18 -7.18
N ASP A 63 -3.68 -12.27 -8.43
CA ASP A 63 -2.57 -11.47 -8.89
C ASP A 63 -2.91 -10.00 -8.89
N SER A 64 -4.15 -9.65 -9.17
CA SER A 64 -4.59 -8.26 -9.11
C SER A 64 -4.53 -7.73 -7.69
N SER A 65 -4.90 -8.55 -6.72
CA SER A 65 -4.81 -8.16 -5.32
C SER A 65 -3.37 -7.84 -4.94
N ALA A 66 -2.44 -8.70 -5.34
CA ALA A 66 -1.04 -8.50 -5.03
C ALA A 66 -0.49 -7.25 -5.71
N SER A 67 -0.85 -7.02 -6.97
CA SER A 67 -0.40 -5.83 -7.68
C SER A 67 -0.93 -4.56 -7.04
N GLN A 68 -2.19 -4.58 -6.66
CA GLN A 68 -2.78 -3.40 -6.04
C GLN A 68 -2.15 -3.11 -4.68
N LEU A 69 -1.80 -4.14 -3.94
CA LEU A 69 -1.12 -3.94 -2.68
C LEU A 69 0.26 -3.32 -2.91
N SER A 70 1.00 -3.79 -3.90
CA SER A 70 2.30 -3.22 -4.22
C SER A 70 2.19 -1.75 -4.57
N ARG A 71 1.20 -1.41 -5.38
CA ARG A 71 0.99 -0.01 -5.76
C ARG A 71 0.60 0.84 -4.56
N ALA A 72 -0.24 0.30 -3.69
CA ALA A 72 -0.64 1.02 -2.50
C ALA A 72 0.57 1.31 -1.63
N LYS A 73 1.42 0.31 -1.42
CA LYS A 73 2.63 0.49 -0.64
C LYS A 73 3.56 1.53 -1.26
N ASN A 74 3.67 1.50 -2.57
CA ASN A 74 4.53 2.45 -3.27
C ASN A 74 4.05 3.88 -3.08
N LEU A 75 2.75 4.09 -3.23
CA LEU A 75 2.18 5.41 -3.03
C LEU A 75 2.34 5.88 -1.58
N LEU A 76 2.11 4.98 -0.63
CA LEU A 76 2.30 5.32 0.76
C LEU A 76 3.74 5.67 1.06
N ALA A 77 4.69 4.94 0.49
CA ALA A 77 6.09 5.26 0.69
C ALA A 77 6.41 6.66 0.19
N GLN A 78 5.84 7.05 -0.93
CA GLN A 78 6.04 8.39 -1.44
C GLN A 78 5.47 9.44 -0.50
N MET A 79 4.28 9.19 0.02
CA MET A 79 3.66 10.11 0.96
C MET A 79 4.48 10.25 2.24
N ILE A 80 4.99 9.13 2.72
CA ILE A 80 5.78 9.12 3.94
C ILE A 80 7.08 9.90 3.73
N ARG A 81 7.72 9.70 2.59
CA ARG A 81 8.94 10.44 2.30
C ARG A 81 8.69 11.95 2.22
N GLN A 82 7.59 12.32 1.60
CA GLN A 82 7.24 13.73 1.52
C GLN A 82 6.96 14.31 2.90
N TYR A 83 6.26 13.56 3.72
CA TYR A 83 5.97 13.98 5.08
C TYR A 83 7.25 14.15 5.87
N THR A 84 8.14 13.19 5.78
CA THR A 84 9.41 13.24 6.51
C THR A 84 10.25 14.42 6.04
N ASN A 85 10.32 14.66 4.74
CA ASN A 85 11.07 15.79 4.22
C ASN A 85 10.49 17.12 4.68
N THR A 86 9.18 17.19 4.75
CA THR A 86 8.53 18.41 5.18
C THR A 86 8.78 18.72 6.65
N GLN A 87 8.92 17.68 7.46
CA GLN A 87 9.14 17.85 8.89
C GLN A 87 10.57 18.28 9.23
N GLN A 88 11.47 18.18 8.29
CA GLN A 88 12.84 18.65 8.52
C GLN A 88 12.97 20.17 8.27
#